data_f2bc5357dc54d39facf21633ae33b6f8
#
_entry.id   f2bc5357dc54d39facf21633ae33b6f8
#
_cell.length_a   1.000
_cell.length_b   1.000
_cell.length_c   1.000
_cell.angle_alpha   90.00
_cell.angle_beta   90.00
_cell.angle_gamma   90.00
#
_symmetry.space_group_name_H-M   'P 1'
#
loop_
_entity.id
_entity.type
_entity.pdbx_description
1 polymer ?
#
loop_
_entity_poly.entity_id
_entity_poly.type
_entity_poly.pdbx_seq_one_letter_code
_entity_poly.pdbx_strand_id
1 'polypeptide(L)'
;MTLDLHNFFKFYDEKNSNHVAAVQWLEDKLPEKFLDDAEADWIGIFRTKPPTPEVLAVPYFNQVDNYRDAQRTCNSSSCAMCLAFLKPGSIKGDDEYVKKVFAIGDTTDHAVQTKVLAGYGIKSHFSYNLSFADIDKS
;
A
#
# COMPACT_ATOMS: atom_id res chain seq x y z
N MET A 1 -23.12 22.16 -23.66
CA MET A 1 -21.93 21.30 -23.67
C MET A 1 -22.38 19.97 -23.08
N THR A 2 -22.44 18.93 -23.90
CA THR A 2 -22.87 17.61 -23.39
C THR A 2 -21.71 17.02 -22.65
N LEU A 3 -21.89 16.68 -21.39
CA LEU A 3 -20.86 16.05 -20.57
C LEU A 3 -20.53 14.68 -21.19
N ASP A 4 -19.30 14.49 -21.60
CA ASP A 4 -18.82 13.18 -22.01
C ASP A 4 -18.37 12.39 -20.77
N LEU A 5 -19.36 11.77 -20.10
CA LEU A 5 -19.12 10.95 -18.92
C LEU A 5 -18.19 9.76 -19.16
N HIS A 6 -17.95 9.38 -20.41
CA HIS A 6 -17.03 8.32 -20.78
C HIS A 6 -15.57 8.66 -20.44
N ASN A 7 -15.24 9.96 -20.41
CA ASN A 7 -13.93 10.43 -19.97
C ASN A 7 -13.77 10.53 -18.45
N PHE A 8 -14.87 10.46 -17.69
CA PHE A 8 -14.84 10.55 -16.23
C PHE A 8 -14.32 9.30 -15.56
N PHE A 9 -14.61 8.15 -16.11
CA PHE A 9 -14.23 6.90 -15.48
C PHE A 9 -12.92 6.39 -16.04
N LYS A 10 -11.82 6.60 -15.33
CA LYS A 10 -10.50 6.05 -15.68
C LYS A 10 -10.51 4.54 -15.91
N PHE A 11 -11.53 3.86 -15.38
CA PHE A 11 -11.74 2.42 -15.46
C PHE A 11 -13.04 2.06 -16.19
N TYR A 12 -13.65 3.03 -16.89
CA TYR A 12 -14.84 2.76 -17.67
C TYR A 12 -14.48 1.82 -18.82
N ASP A 13 -15.23 0.73 -18.90
CA ASP A 13 -15.15 -0.24 -20.00
C ASP A 13 -16.51 -0.26 -20.72
N GLU A 14 -16.56 0.25 -21.92
CA GLU A 14 -17.76 0.29 -22.77
C GLU A 14 -18.30 -1.10 -23.11
N LYS A 15 -17.48 -2.17 -22.97
CA LYS A 15 -17.88 -3.57 -23.16
C LYS A 15 -18.50 -4.16 -21.91
N ASN A 16 -18.38 -3.50 -20.76
CA ASN A 16 -19.02 -3.91 -19.53
C ASN A 16 -20.40 -3.29 -19.40
N SER A 17 -21.44 -4.09 -19.59
CA SER A 17 -22.84 -3.63 -19.53
C SER A 17 -23.22 -2.94 -18.21
N ASN A 18 -22.59 -3.31 -17.09
CA ASN A 18 -22.83 -2.65 -15.80
C ASN A 18 -22.23 -1.25 -15.75
N HIS A 19 -21.06 -1.04 -16.38
CA HIS A 19 -20.46 0.30 -16.49
C HIS A 19 -21.31 1.20 -17.37
N VAL A 20 -21.78 0.70 -18.53
CA VAL A 20 -22.68 1.44 -19.43
C VAL A 20 -23.96 1.81 -18.73
N ALA A 21 -24.62 0.87 -18.04
CA ALA A 21 -25.86 1.12 -17.31
C ALA A 21 -25.67 2.12 -16.16
N ALA A 22 -24.53 2.10 -15.45
CA ALA A 22 -24.23 3.05 -14.39
C ALA A 22 -24.04 4.47 -14.92
N VAL A 23 -23.34 4.64 -16.04
CA VAL A 23 -23.17 5.93 -16.71
C VAL A 23 -24.53 6.48 -17.16
N GLN A 24 -25.33 5.66 -17.84
CA GLN A 24 -26.67 6.07 -18.31
C GLN A 24 -27.59 6.48 -17.14
N TRP A 25 -27.53 5.74 -16.03
CA TRP A 25 -28.29 6.09 -14.83
C TRP A 25 -27.86 7.45 -14.25
N LEU A 26 -26.56 7.76 -14.25
CA LEU A 26 -26.05 9.06 -13.81
C LEU A 26 -26.52 10.18 -14.74
N GLU A 27 -26.44 9.99 -16.05
CA GLU A 27 -26.95 10.96 -17.06
C GLU A 27 -28.44 11.25 -16.87
N ASP A 28 -29.25 10.23 -16.58
CA ASP A 28 -30.69 10.35 -16.40
C ASP A 28 -31.10 11.03 -15.08
N LYS A 29 -30.27 10.99 -14.05
CA LYS A 29 -30.61 11.39 -12.67
C LYS A 29 -29.98 12.68 -12.20
N LEU A 30 -28.84 13.06 -12.75
CA LEU A 30 -28.14 14.26 -12.32
C LEU A 30 -28.49 15.47 -13.17
N PRO A 31 -28.77 16.64 -12.58
CA PRO A 31 -28.93 17.87 -13.33
C PRO A 31 -27.70 18.19 -14.17
N GLU A 32 -27.87 18.65 -15.40
CA GLU A 32 -26.79 19.02 -16.32
C GLU A 32 -25.76 19.94 -15.66
N LYS A 33 -26.21 20.94 -14.91
CA LYS A 33 -25.33 21.85 -14.18
C LYS A 33 -24.46 21.16 -13.10
N PHE A 34 -25.01 20.16 -12.42
CA PHE A 34 -24.24 19.40 -11.41
C PHE A 34 -23.11 18.59 -12.05
N LEU A 35 -23.36 18.05 -13.23
CA LEU A 35 -22.36 17.31 -13.98
C LEU A 35 -21.26 18.24 -14.50
N ASP A 36 -21.60 19.45 -14.92
CA ASP A 36 -20.64 20.47 -15.37
C ASP A 36 -19.74 20.96 -14.21
N ASP A 37 -20.33 21.21 -13.03
CA ASP A 37 -19.59 21.62 -11.84
C ASP A 37 -18.68 20.47 -11.35
N ALA A 38 -19.17 19.24 -11.34
CA ALA A 38 -18.40 18.06 -10.98
C ALA A 38 -17.27 17.78 -12.00
N GLU A 39 -17.51 18.04 -13.30
CA GLU A 39 -16.47 17.94 -14.32
C GLU A 39 -15.33 18.93 -14.08
N ALA A 40 -15.66 20.20 -13.76
CA ALA A 40 -14.67 21.21 -13.48
C ALA A 40 -13.80 20.84 -12.27
N ASP A 41 -14.43 20.37 -11.20
CA ASP A 41 -13.73 19.91 -9.99
C ASP A 41 -12.89 18.64 -10.25
N TRP A 42 -13.44 17.68 -10.97
CA TRP A 42 -12.73 16.46 -11.36
C TRP A 42 -11.55 16.74 -12.29
N ILE A 43 -11.70 17.62 -13.26
CA ILE A 43 -10.61 18.06 -14.14
C ILE A 43 -9.51 18.71 -13.32
N GLY A 44 -9.85 19.54 -12.32
CA GLY A 44 -8.86 20.12 -11.40
C GLY A 44 -8.11 19.08 -10.57
N ILE A 45 -8.82 18.07 -10.08
CA ILE A 45 -8.26 17.04 -9.18
C ILE A 45 -7.55 15.92 -9.94
N PHE A 46 -8.05 15.49 -11.12
CA PHE A 46 -7.60 14.26 -11.77
C PHE A 46 -6.82 14.47 -13.08
N ARG A 47 -6.87 15.66 -13.70
CA ARG A 47 -5.99 15.99 -14.84
C ARG A 47 -4.62 16.50 -14.43
N THR A 48 -4.45 17.02 -13.23
CA THR A 48 -3.16 16.92 -12.59
C THR A 48 -3.00 15.43 -12.26
N LYS A 49 -2.36 14.70 -13.18
CA LYS A 49 -1.98 13.30 -12.93
C LYS A 49 -1.44 13.26 -11.50
N PRO A 50 -2.13 12.60 -10.54
CA PRO A 50 -1.52 12.44 -9.24
C PRO A 50 -0.14 11.86 -9.53
N PRO A 51 0.91 12.34 -8.88
CA PRO A 51 2.23 11.77 -9.06
C PRO A 51 2.01 10.27 -9.00
N THR A 52 2.39 9.55 -10.08
CA THR A 52 2.25 8.09 -10.11
C THR A 52 2.87 7.66 -8.81
N PRO A 53 2.13 7.03 -7.88
CA PRO A 53 2.71 6.67 -6.60
C PRO A 53 3.94 5.87 -6.96
N GLU A 54 5.10 6.35 -6.53
CA GLU A 54 6.35 5.66 -6.76
C GLU A 54 6.19 4.32 -6.03
N VAL A 55 5.92 3.28 -6.81
CA VAL A 55 5.76 1.95 -6.26
C VAL A 55 7.15 1.53 -5.81
N LEU A 56 7.37 1.57 -4.51
CA LEU A 56 8.62 1.11 -3.92
C LEU A 56 8.82 -0.37 -4.30
N ALA A 57 9.98 -0.68 -4.88
CA ALA A 57 10.34 -2.04 -5.25
C ALA A 57 10.74 -2.86 -4.02
N VAL A 58 9.80 -3.01 -3.08
CA VAL A 58 10.02 -3.79 -1.86
C VAL A 58 10.03 -5.27 -2.23
N PRO A 59 11.08 -6.03 -1.89
CA PRO A 59 11.12 -7.47 -2.12
C PRO A 59 9.96 -8.15 -1.40
N TYR A 60 9.31 -9.11 -2.06
CA TYR A 60 8.26 -9.90 -1.43
C TYR A 60 8.83 -11.18 -0.83
N PHE A 61 8.54 -11.44 0.44
CA PHE A 61 8.79 -12.70 1.12
C PHE A 61 7.48 -13.30 1.60
N ASN A 62 7.31 -14.59 1.37
CA ASN A 62 6.08 -15.30 1.70
C ASN A 62 6.21 -15.97 3.08
N GLN A 63 5.51 -15.45 4.09
CA GLN A 63 5.59 -15.99 5.45
C GLN A 63 5.24 -17.48 5.56
N VAL A 64 4.39 -18.00 4.65
CA VAL A 64 3.88 -19.38 4.79
C VAL A 64 4.90 -20.45 4.48
N ASP A 65 6.03 -20.12 3.85
CA ASP A 65 7.16 -21.00 3.58
C ASP A 65 8.30 -20.87 4.60
N ASN A 66 8.14 -20.04 5.63
CA ASN A 66 9.09 -19.93 6.72
C ASN A 66 9.31 -21.29 7.42
N TYR A 67 10.56 -21.60 7.74
CA TYR A 67 11.00 -22.89 8.27
C TYR A 67 10.36 -23.28 9.62
N ARG A 68 9.79 -22.33 10.36
CA ARG A 68 9.22 -22.52 11.70
C ARG A 68 8.07 -21.57 11.98
N ASP A 69 6.98 -22.10 12.56
CA ASP A 69 5.82 -21.35 13.04
C ASP A 69 5.29 -20.33 12.03
N ALA A 70 5.26 -20.69 10.76
CA ALA A 70 4.94 -19.82 9.62
C ALA A 70 3.68 -18.95 9.83
N GLN A 71 2.64 -19.50 10.49
CA GLN A 71 1.40 -18.79 10.79
C GLN A 71 1.57 -17.60 11.75
N ARG A 72 2.70 -17.51 12.45
CA ARG A 72 3.00 -16.46 13.44
C ARG A 72 4.09 -15.50 12.99
N THR A 73 4.63 -15.65 11.78
CA THR A 73 5.81 -14.90 11.32
C THR A 73 5.49 -13.70 10.44
N CYS A 74 4.20 -13.32 10.27
CA CYS A 74 3.79 -12.20 9.40
C CYS A 74 4.53 -10.89 9.71
N ASN A 75 4.64 -10.52 10.99
CA ASN A 75 5.38 -9.34 11.42
C ASN A 75 6.88 -9.43 11.06
N SER A 76 7.48 -10.61 11.28
CA SER A 76 8.90 -10.83 10.97
C SER A 76 9.19 -10.80 9.48
N SER A 77 8.34 -11.43 8.64
CA SER A 77 8.49 -11.37 7.18
C SER A 77 8.29 -9.96 6.64
N SER A 78 7.34 -9.18 7.20
CA SER A 78 7.17 -7.77 6.85
C SER A 78 8.39 -6.93 7.23
N CYS A 79 8.96 -7.11 8.42
CA CYS A 79 10.20 -6.44 8.84
C CYS A 79 11.39 -6.86 7.97
N ALA A 80 11.47 -8.12 7.55
CA ALA A 80 12.47 -8.61 6.63
C ALA A 80 12.37 -7.96 5.24
N MET A 81 11.16 -7.80 4.70
CA MET A 81 10.92 -7.08 3.44
C MET A 81 11.39 -5.62 3.54
N CYS A 82 11.02 -4.92 4.62
CA CYS A 82 11.50 -3.56 4.87
C CYS A 82 13.03 -3.49 4.99
N LEU A 83 13.64 -4.42 5.72
CA LEU A 83 15.11 -4.49 5.85
C LEU A 83 15.79 -4.73 4.50
N ALA A 84 15.29 -5.67 3.69
CA ALA A 84 15.85 -5.96 2.37
C ALA A 84 15.72 -4.78 1.40
N PHE A 85 14.66 -3.99 1.52
CA PHE A 85 14.47 -2.77 0.75
C PHE A 85 15.42 -1.65 1.21
N LEU A 86 15.47 -1.37 2.52
CA LEU A 86 16.29 -0.29 3.07
C LEU A 86 17.80 -0.59 3.03
N LYS A 87 18.16 -1.87 3.06
CA LYS A 87 19.54 -2.33 3.06
C LYS A 87 19.72 -3.55 2.15
N PRO A 88 19.72 -3.33 0.82
CA PRO A 88 19.84 -4.43 -0.15
C PRO A 88 21.03 -5.32 0.11
N GLY A 89 20.83 -6.65 0.03
CA GLY A 89 21.86 -7.65 0.25
C GLY A 89 22.17 -7.96 1.72
N SER A 90 21.47 -7.34 2.68
CA SER A 90 21.66 -7.62 4.12
C SER A 90 21.12 -8.99 4.55
N ILE A 91 20.14 -9.51 3.84
CA ILE A 91 19.54 -10.85 3.99
C ILE A 91 19.20 -11.42 2.61
N LYS A 92 19.15 -12.74 2.49
CA LYS A 92 18.76 -13.44 1.27
C LYS A 92 17.28 -13.79 1.23
N GLY A 93 16.63 -13.84 2.37
CA GLY A 93 15.21 -14.14 2.55
C GLY A 93 14.81 -13.91 4.00
N ASP A 94 13.51 -13.99 4.27
CA ASP A 94 12.97 -13.74 5.61
C ASP A 94 13.33 -14.82 6.62
N ASP A 95 13.63 -16.05 6.22
CA ASP A 95 14.14 -17.10 7.12
C ASP A 95 15.41 -16.68 7.89
N GLU A 96 16.31 -15.91 7.26
CA GLU A 96 17.52 -15.41 7.94
C GLU A 96 17.13 -14.40 9.03
N TYR A 97 16.16 -13.57 8.77
CA TYR A 97 15.62 -12.61 9.73
C TYR A 97 14.85 -13.31 10.85
N VAL A 98 13.95 -14.23 10.49
CA VAL A 98 13.13 -15.01 11.41
C VAL A 98 13.99 -15.82 12.39
N LYS A 99 15.11 -16.41 11.94
CA LYS A 99 16.09 -17.08 12.82
C LYS A 99 16.64 -16.17 13.90
N LYS A 100 16.94 -14.91 13.57
CA LYS A 100 17.43 -13.93 14.56
C LYS A 100 16.34 -13.50 15.52
N VAL A 101 15.09 -13.39 15.04
CA VAL A 101 13.95 -13.11 15.90
C VAL A 101 13.76 -14.21 16.93
N PHE A 102 13.72 -15.48 16.51
CA PHE A 102 13.58 -16.64 17.42
C PHE A 102 14.75 -16.80 18.40
N ALA A 103 15.92 -16.30 18.05
CA ALA A 103 17.06 -16.31 18.97
C ALA A 103 16.94 -15.28 20.11
N ILE A 104 16.08 -14.28 19.96
CA ILE A 104 15.89 -13.21 20.95
C ILE A 104 14.56 -13.36 21.69
N GLY A 105 13.47 -13.73 20.98
CA GLY A 105 12.16 -13.84 21.58
C GLY A 105 11.03 -14.24 20.61
N ASP A 106 9.83 -13.80 20.90
CA ASP A 106 8.64 -14.14 20.13
C ASP A 106 8.53 -13.28 18.81
N THR A 107 8.07 -13.92 17.74
CA THR A 107 7.90 -13.28 16.42
C THR A 107 6.81 -12.21 16.39
N THR A 108 5.89 -12.22 17.36
CA THR A 108 4.81 -11.24 17.50
C THR A 108 5.18 -10.06 18.41
N ASP A 109 6.34 -10.11 19.08
CA ASP A 109 6.79 -9.03 19.95
C ASP A 109 7.51 -7.93 19.15
N HIS A 110 6.92 -6.74 19.14
CA HIS A 110 7.47 -5.58 18.43
C HIS A 110 8.82 -5.11 19.00
N ALA A 111 9.07 -5.27 20.30
CA ALA A 111 10.37 -4.93 20.90
C ALA A 111 11.47 -5.87 20.39
N VAL A 112 11.14 -7.14 20.16
CA VAL A 112 12.07 -8.11 19.54
C VAL A 112 12.37 -7.69 18.10
N GLN A 113 11.37 -7.32 17.31
CA GLN A 113 11.56 -6.85 15.94
C GLN A 113 12.47 -5.62 15.90
N THR A 114 12.20 -4.62 16.76
CA THR A 114 13.02 -3.40 16.86
C THR A 114 14.46 -3.72 17.18
N LYS A 115 14.70 -4.67 18.12
CA LYS A 115 16.04 -5.09 18.51
C LYS A 115 16.78 -5.82 17.37
N VAL A 116 16.08 -6.66 16.60
CA VAL A 116 16.67 -7.34 15.42
C VAL A 116 17.05 -6.32 14.35
N LEU A 117 16.17 -5.38 14.03
CA LEU A 117 16.42 -4.30 13.07
C LEU A 117 17.60 -3.44 13.49
N ALA A 118 17.71 -3.09 14.78
CA ALA A 118 18.86 -2.36 15.32
C ALA A 118 20.18 -3.13 15.13
N GLY A 119 20.16 -4.46 15.23
CA GLY A 119 21.31 -5.32 14.93
C GLY A 119 21.79 -5.25 13.48
N TYR A 120 20.93 -4.83 12.55
CA TYR A 120 21.28 -4.54 11.16
C TYR A 120 21.60 -3.04 10.91
N GLY A 121 21.56 -2.21 11.96
CA GLY A 121 21.80 -0.77 11.87
C GLY A 121 20.58 0.04 11.46
N ILE A 122 19.40 -0.55 11.47
CA ILE A 122 18.14 0.16 11.17
C ILE A 122 17.54 0.66 12.49
N LYS A 123 17.39 1.98 12.64
CA LYS A 123 16.63 2.57 13.74
C LYS A 123 15.15 2.43 13.47
N SER A 124 14.43 1.84 14.40
CA SER A 124 12.99 1.70 14.33
C SER A 124 12.38 1.86 15.72
N HIS A 125 11.13 2.27 15.77
CA HIS A 125 10.34 2.27 16.98
C HIS A 125 8.92 1.81 16.68
N PHE A 126 8.23 1.31 17.68
CA PHE A 126 6.85 0.90 17.60
C PHE A 126 5.97 1.83 18.43
N SER A 127 4.84 2.23 17.90
CA SER A 127 3.84 3.03 18.60
C SER A 127 2.43 2.67 18.15
N TYR A 128 1.49 2.69 19.10
CA TYR A 128 0.04 2.51 18.82
C TYR A 128 -0.65 3.81 18.37
N ASN A 129 0.01 4.96 18.52
CA ASN A 129 -0.60 6.28 18.39
C ASN A 129 -0.03 7.10 17.23
N LEU A 130 0.55 6.46 16.21
CA LEU A 130 1.05 7.15 15.03
C LEU A 130 -0.10 7.55 14.10
N SER A 131 -0.04 8.76 13.58
CA SER A 131 -0.91 9.27 12.52
C SER A 131 -0.23 9.18 11.16
N PHE A 132 -0.99 9.35 10.07
CA PHE A 132 -0.41 9.47 8.72
C PHE A 132 0.60 10.62 8.61
N ALA A 133 0.36 11.75 9.34
CA ALA A 133 1.29 12.87 9.36
C ALA A 133 2.65 12.54 10.02
N ASP A 134 2.72 11.50 10.85
CA ASP A 134 3.99 11.04 11.43
C ASP A 134 4.77 10.16 10.45
N ILE A 135 4.08 9.44 9.56
CA ILE A 135 4.68 8.64 8.48
C ILE A 135 5.32 9.57 7.43
N ASP A 136 4.64 10.67 7.09
CA ASP A 136 5.13 11.64 6.09
C ASP A 136 6.39 12.40 6.54
N LYS A 137 6.74 12.36 7.82
CA LYS A 137 7.93 13.04 8.39
C LYS A 137 9.13 12.11 8.58
N SER A 138 8.95 10.82 8.33
CA SER A 138 10.00 9.82 8.50
C SER A 138 10.76 9.59 7.21
#